data_4721620608c5a45c77f7e129253c8d97
#
_entry.id   4721620608c5a45c77f7e129253c8d97
#
_cell.length_a   1.000
_cell.length_b   1.000
_cell.length_c   1.000
_cell.angle_alpha   90.00
_cell.angle_beta   90.00
_cell.angle_gamma   90.00
#
_symmetry.space_group_name_H-M   'P 1'
#
loop_
_entity.id
_entity.type
_entity.pdbx_description
1 polymer ?
#
loop_
_entity_poly.entity_id
_entity_poly.type
_entity_poly.pdbx_seq_one_letter_code
_entity_poly.pdbx_strand_id
1 'polypeptide(L)'
;MATPPGVTFNEIILDHFRAPHNAGDLPDATATVEVTNPVCGDVLRLAVRIENGRVAAARFKTQGCVAAIACSSKLTDILIGKSAPELYAITPEQISAALGDLPPATFHAAQLCTDAVSALLKKLGPPFSASPR
;
A
#
# COMPACT_ATOMS: atom_id res chain seq x y z
N MET A 1 -18.21 1.42 -7.03
CA MET A 1 -17.82 0.62 -5.88
C MET A 1 -18.73 0.85 -4.72
N ALA A 2 -19.16 -0.20 -4.06
CA ALA A 2 -20.14 -0.10 -3.00
C ALA A 2 -19.45 0.01 -1.64
N THR A 3 -19.94 0.93 -0.82
CA THR A 3 -19.61 0.99 0.61
C THR A 3 -20.46 -0.06 1.33
N PRO A 4 -19.85 -0.91 2.18
CA PRO A 4 -20.64 -1.86 2.96
C PRO A 4 -21.71 -1.15 3.79
N PRO A 5 -22.88 -1.77 4.01
CA PRO A 5 -23.93 -1.18 4.85
C PRO A 5 -23.40 -0.84 6.25
N GLY A 6 -23.72 0.34 6.75
CA GLY A 6 -23.30 0.80 8.07
C GLY A 6 -21.86 1.30 8.16
N VAL A 7 -21.10 1.30 7.07
CA VAL A 7 -19.74 1.83 7.04
C VAL A 7 -19.73 3.26 6.56
N THR A 8 -19.10 4.14 7.35
CA THR A 8 -18.90 5.54 6.99
C THR A 8 -17.40 5.82 6.91
N PHE A 9 -16.95 6.43 5.82
CA PHE A 9 -15.57 6.81 5.63
C PHE A 9 -15.36 8.29 5.96
N ASN A 10 -14.24 8.61 6.61
CA ASN A 10 -13.88 10.01 6.87
C ASN A 10 -13.37 10.68 5.58
N GLU A 11 -13.19 12.01 5.64
CA GLU A 11 -12.80 12.79 4.47
C GLU A 11 -11.38 12.46 3.98
N ILE A 12 -10.47 12.04 4.86
CA ILE A 12 -9.12 11.65 4.46
C ILE A 12 -9.18 10.44 3.53
N ILE A 13 -9.95 9.43 3.91
CA ILE A 13 -10.15 8.23 3.10
C ILE A 13 -10.82 8.57 1.78
N LEU A 14 -11.88 9.38 1.83
CA LEU A 14 -12.62 9.76 0.63
C LEU A 14 -11.77 10.58 -0.34
N ASP A 15 -10.92 11.47 0.17
CA ASP A 15 -10.02 12.26 -0.67
C ASP A 15 -9.02 11.36 -1.39
N HIS A 16 -8.43 10.40 -0.71
CA HIS A 16 -7.53 9.42 -1.33
C HIS A 16 -8.24 8.54 -2.35
N PHE A 17 -9.51 8.23 -2.12
CA PHE A 17 -10.32 7.46 -3.06
C PHE A 17 -10.66 8.26 -4.32
N ARG A 18 -11.07 9.52 -4.15
CA ARG A 18 -11.52 10.38 -5.26
C ARG A 18 -10.34 10.84 -6.13
N ALA A 19 -9.20 11.10 -5.52
CA ALA A 19 -8.00 11.57 -6.19
C ALA A 19 -6.77 10.81 -5.68
N PRO A 20 -6.61 9.55 -6.07
CA PRO A 20 -5.52 8.71 -5.55
C PRO A 20 -4.16 9.29 -5.89
N HIS A 21 -3.25 9.23 -4.93
CA HIS A 21 -1.85 9.61 -5.12
C HIS A 21 -1.10 8.46 -5.79
N ASN A 22 -0.27 8.78 -6.78
CA ASN A 22 0.64 7.80 -7.39
C ASN A 22 -0.07 6.59 -8.00
N ALA A 23 -1.28 6.78 -8.53
CA ALA A 23 -1.98 5.72 -9.26
C ALA A 23 -1.38 5.56 -10.66
N GLY A 24 -1.30 4.32 -11.14
CA GLY A 24 -0.86 4.03 -12.50
C GLY A 24 0.31 3.07 -12.56
N ASP A 25 0.94 3.01 -13.73
CA ASP A 25 2.10 2.15 -13.99
C ASP A 25 3.40 2.89 -13.70
N LEU A 26 4.45 2.12 -13.44
CA LEU A 26 5.81 2.62 -13.28
C LEU A 26 6.71 1.85 -14.26
N PRO A 27 6.92 2.38 -15.48
CA PRO A 27 7.64 1.65 -16.54
C PRO A 27 9.08 1.27 -16.19
N ASP A 28 9.75 2.09 -15.37
CA ASP A 28 11.14 1.86 -14.95
C ASP A 28 11.22 1.27 -13.53
N ALA A 29 10.22 0.50 -13.13
CA ALA A 29 10.19 -0.11 -11.80
C ALA A 29 11.35 -1.05 -11.59
N THR A 30 11.93 -1.00 -10.39
CA THR A 30 12.92 -1.98 -9.94
C THR A 30 12.22 -3.29 -9.61
N ALA A 31 11.03 -3.22 -9.05
CA ALA A 31 10.20 -4.40 -8.75
C ALA A 31 8.72 -4.04 -8.80
N THR A 32 7.93 -5.02 -9.22
CA THR A 32 6.46 -4.94 -9.23
C THR A 32 5.93 -6.22 -8.62
N VAL A 33 4.98 -6.10 -7.72
CA VAL A 33 4.30 -7.24 -7.10
C VAL A 33 2.79 -7.08 -7.23
N GLU A 34 2.08 -8.19 -7.14
CA GLU A 34 0.63 -8.21 -7.10
C GLU A 34 0.20 -9.14 -5.98
N VAL A 35 -0.68 -8.64 -5.12
CA VAL A 35 -1.23 -9.41 -4.00
C VAL A 35 -2.74 -9.36 -4.06
N THR A 36 -3.37 -10.40 -3.56
CA THR A 36 -4.82 -10.54 -3.54
C THR A 36 -5.28 -10.90 -2.14
N ASN A 37 -6.34 -10.24 -1.67
CA ASN A 37 -7.00 -10.66 -0.44
C ASN A 37 -7.94 -11.81 -0.79
N PRO A 38 -7.70 -13.05 -0.27
CA PRO A 38 -8.51 -14.20 -0.67
C PRO A 38 -9.96 -14.14 -0.16
N VAL A 39 -10.24 -13.32 0.86
CA VAL A 39 -11.56 -13.22 1.45
C VAL A 39 -12.47 -12.31 0.63
N CYS A 40 -11.99 -11.10 0.29
CA CYS A 40 -12.81 -10.10 -0.41
C CYS A 40 -12.46 -9.98 -1.90
N GLY A 41 -11.37 -10.60 -2.36
CA GLY A 41 -10.97 -10.56 -3.76
C GLY A 41 -10.31 -9.26 -4.20
N ASP A 42 -10.01 -8.34 -3.28
CA ASP A 42 -9.29 -7.12 -3.61
C ASP A 42 -7.89 -7.46 -4.11
N VAL A 43 -7.44 -6.74 -5.15
CA VAL A 43 -6.13 -6.95 -5.76
C VAL A 43 -5.35 -5.65 -5.72
N LEU A 44 -4.11 -5.73 -5.25
CA LEU A 44 -3.17 -4.60 -5.24
C LEU A 44 -1.94 -4.95 -6.05
N ARG A 45 -1.69 -4.15 -7.08
CA ARG A 45 -0.43 -4.17 -7.83
C ARG A 45 0.40 -2.98 -7.39
N LEU A 46 1.62 -3.23 -6.94
CA LEU A 46 2.51 -2.22 -6.38
C LEU A 46 3.86 -2.28 -7.08
N ALA A 47 4.30 -1.15 -7.61
CA ALA A 47 5.58 -1.03 -8.31
C ALA A 47 6.43 0.03 -7.63
N VAL A 48 7.72 -0.23 -7.47
CA VAL A 48 8.67 0.72 -6.88
C VAL A 48 9.93 0.82 -7.71
N ARG A 49 10.55 2.00 -7.69
CA ARG A 49 11.90 2.23 -8.21
C ARG A 49 12.80 2.55 -7.03
N ILE A 50 13.92 1.84 -6.94
CA ILE A 50 14.89 2.00 -5.87
C ILE A 50 16.09 2.80 -6.38
N GLU A 51 16.50 3.82 -5.62
CA GLU A 51 17.70 4.59 -5.89
C GLU A 51 18.41 4.88 -4.57
N ASN A 52 19.71 4.65 -4.53
CA ASN A 52 20.53 4.91 -3.34
C ASN A 52 19.99 4.23 -2.07
N GLY A 53 19.48 3.01 -2.21
CA GLY A 53 18.96 2.23 -1.09
C GLY A 53 17.63 2.70 -0.54
N ARG A 54 16.91 3.55 -1.26
CA ARG A 54 15.61 4.09 -0.84
C ARG A 54 14.61 4.01 -1.98
N VAL A 55 13.33 4.01 -1.62
CA VAL A 55 12.25 4.07 -2.59
C VAL A 55 12.20 5.48 -3.20
N ALA A 56 12.56 5.59 -4.46
CA ALA A 56 12.55 6.86 -5.19
C ALA A 56 11.19 7.17 -5.79
N ALA A 57 10.44 6.13 -6.17
CA ALA A 57 9.10 6.26 -6.72
C ALA A 57 8.29 5.02 -6.41
N ALA A 58 6.99 5.19 -6.26
CA ALA A 58 6.03 4.10 -6.06
C ALA A 58 4.76 4.42 -6.83
N ARG A 59 4.17 3.40 -7.45
CA ARG A 59 2.88 3.51 -8.16
C ARG A 59 2.04 2.29 -7.83
N PHE A 60 0.73 2.46 -7.91
CA PHE A 60 -0.18 1.35 -7.63
C PHE A 60 -1.35 1.29 -8.61
N LYS A 61 -1.88 0.08 -8.75
CA LYS A 61 -3.19 -0.16 -9.34
C LYS A 61 -3.93 -1.11 -8.43
N THR A 62 -5.15 -0.77 -8.07
CA THR A 62 -5.95 -1.57 -7.14
C THR A 62 -7.35 -1.78 -7.71
N GLN A 63 -7.81 -3.02 -7.65
CA GLN A 63 -9.21 -3.39 -7.87
C GLN A 63 -9.79 -3.77 -6.52
N GLY A 64 -10.79 -3.05 -6.06
CA GLY A 64 -11.35 -3.31 -4.76
C GLY A 64 -12.24 -2.21 -4.25
N CYS A 65 -12.50 -2.24 -2.95
CA CYS A 65 -13.39 -1.28 -2.29
C CYS A 65 -12.74 0.09 -2.09
N VAL A 66 -13.53 1.04 -1.60
CA VAL A 66 -13.05 2.39 -1.28
C VAL A 66 -11.82 2.34 -0.36
N ALA A 67 -11.88 1.52 0.69
CA ALA A 67 -10.79 1.39 1.65
C ALA A 67 -9.51 0.85 0.99
N ALA A 68 -9.63 -0.13 0.08
CA ALA A 68 -8.48 -0.72 -0.60
C ALA A 68 -7.76 0.32 -1.47
N ILE A 69 -8.51 1.14 -2.19
CA ILE A 69 -7.94 2.20 -3.03
C ILE A 69 -7.29 3.28 -2.16
N ALA A 70 -7.98 3.71 -1.11
CA ALA A 70 -7.46 4.75 -0.21
C ALA A 70 -6.19 4.28 0.52
N CYS A 71 -6.15 3.04 1.00
CA CYS A 71 -4.98 2.47 1.66
C CYS A 71 -3.80 2.36 0.69
N SER A 72 -4.04 1.93 -0.55
CA SER A 72 -3.00 1.83 -1.57
C SER A 72 -2.40 3.20 -1.89
N SER A 73 -3.26 4.20 -2.05
CA SER A 73 -2.83 5.59 -2.27
C SER A 73 -1.95 6.09 -1.14
N LYS A 74 -2.40 5.92 0.10
CA LYS A 74 -1.62 6.34 1.28
C LYS A 74 -0.33 5.55 1.41
N LEU A 75 -0.36 4.26 1.10
CA LEU A 75 0.84 3.42 1.15
C LEU A 75 1.94 3.99 0.25
N THR A 76 1.64 4.40 -0.96
CA THR A 76 2.66 4.95 -1.85
C THR A 76 3.31 6.20 -1.27
N ASP A 77 2.53 7.06 -0.62
CA ASP A 77 3.07 8.23 0.08
C ASP A 77 4.02 7.82 1.20
N ILE A 78 3.67 6.78 1.95
CA ILE A 78 4.49 6.28 3.06
C ILE A 78 5.78 5.65 2.54
N LEU A 79 5.72 4.91 1.43
CA LEU A 79 6.88 4.19 0.90
C LEU A 79 7.98 5.11 0.39
N ILE A 80 7.62 6.19 -0.27
CA ILE A 80 8.59 7.07 -0.93
C ILE A 80 9.55 7.66 0.10
N GLY A 81 10.84 7.49 -0.14
CA GLY A 81 11.91 7.94 0.74
C GLY A 81 12.36 6.92 1.78
N LYS A 82 11.71 5.76 1.87
CA LYS A 82 12.02 4.74 2.88
C LYS A 82 13.13 3.80 2.44
N SER A 83 13.95 3.39 3.41
CA SER A 83 14.92 2.30 3.26
C SER A 83 14.28 0.96 3.60
N ALA A 84 15.01 -0.15 3.36
CA ALA A 84 14.49 -1.48 3.68
C ALA A 84 14.12 -1.65 5.16
N PRO A 85 14.97 -1.27 6.14
CA PRO A 85 14.58 -1.37 7.55
C PRO A 85 13.29 -0.61 7.87
N GLU A 86 13.09 0.56 7.25
CA GLU A 86 11.88 1.35 7.43
C GLU A 86 10.65 0.67 6.83
N LEU A 87 10.82 -0.03 5.70
CA LEU A 87 9.74 -0.80 5.10
C LEU A 87 9.32 -1.99 5.98
N TYR A 88 10.28 -2.67 6.61
CA TYR A 88 9.98 -3.76 7.55
C TYR A 88 9.17 -3.28 8.75
N ALA A 89 9.28 -2.00 9.10
CA ALA A 89 8.59 -1.43 10.27
C ALA A 89 7.15 -1.00 9.99
N ILE A 90 6.71 -1.02 8.72
CA ILE A 90 5.34 -0.59 8.36
C ILE A 90 4.33 -1.63 8.84
N THR A 91 3.32 -1.18 9.58
CA THR A 91 2.24 -2.02 10.11
C THR A 91 0.89 -1.60 9.53
N PRO A 92 -0.11 -2.52 9.52
CA PRO A 92 -1.46 -2.13 9.10
C PRO A 92 -2.05 -1.01 9.97
N GLU A 93 -1.74 -1.03 11.28
CA GLU A 93 -2.19 0.00 12.22
C GLU A 93 -1.69 1.39 11.84
N GLN A 94 -0.44 1.48 11.37
CA GLN A 94 0.14 2.75 10.93
C GLN A 94 -0.57 3.29 9.69
N ILE A 95 -0.91 2.42 8.74
CA ILE A 95 -1.63 2.81 7.53
C ILE A 95 -3.02 3.31 7.91
N SER A 96 -3.71 2.58 8.77
CA SER A 96 -5.03 2.95 9.28
C SER A 96 -4.98 4.31 9.98
N ALA A 97 -4.04 4.49 10.89
CA ALA A 97 -3.89 5.74 11.64
C ALA A 97 -3.59 6.93 10.71
N ALA A 98 -2.78 6.71 9.67
CA ALA A 98 -2.46 7.75 8.69
C ALA A 98 -3.68 8.19 7.87
N LEU A 99 -4.72 7.37 7.83
CA LEU A 99 -5.99 7.67 7.15
C LEU A 99 -7.08 8.12 8.14
N GLY A 100 -6.71 8.44 9.38
CA GLY A 100 -7.66 8.86 10.40
C GLY A 100 -8.52 7.72 10.94
N ASP A 101 -7.97 6.52 10.95
CA ASP A 101 -8.53 5.25 11.39
C ASP A 101 -9.59 4.68 10.45
N LEU A 102 -9.30 3.51 9.91
CA LEU A 102 -10.23 2.75 9.07
C LEU A 102 -11.39 2.22 9.92
N PRO A 103 -12.61 2.20 9.35
CA PRO A 103 -13.68 1.42 9.96
C PRO A 103 -13.23 -0.03 10.15
N PRO A 104 -13.54 -0.67 11.30
CA PRO A 104 -13.06 -2.03 11.57
C PRO A 104 -13.39 -3.05 10.48
N ALA A 105 -14.56 -2.93 9.85
CA ALA A 105 -14.98 -3.84 8.80
C ALA A 105 -14.10 -3.76 7.54
N THR A 106 -13.26 -2.73 7.41
CA THR A 106 -12.40 -2.49 6.24
C THR A 106 -10.92 -2.58 6.56
N PHE A 107 -10.56 -3.00 7.75
CA PHE A 107 -9.15 -3.06 8.18
C PHE A 107 -8.32 -4.03 7.33
N HIS A 108 -8.93 -5.02 6.71
CA HIS A 108 -8.26 -5.93 5.78
C HIS A 108 -7.57 -5.20 4.63
N ALA A 109 -8.03 -4.01 4.28
CA ALA A 109 -7.38 -3.21 3.22
C ALA A 109 -5.97 -2.79 3.62
N ALA A 110 -5.75 -2.43 4.89
CA ALA A 110 -4.42 -2.11 5.40
C ALA A 110 -3.53 -3.35 5.45
N GLN A 111 -4.10 -4.51 5.78
CA GLN A 111 -3.37 -5.78 5.76
C GLN A 111 -2.90 -6.15 4.36
N LEU A 112 -3.75 -5.94 3.35
CA LEU A 112 -3.38 -6.15 1.95
C LEU A 112 -2.16 -5.29 1.57
N CYS A 113 -2.11 -4.06 2.02
CA CYS A 113 -0.98 -3.16 1.79
C CYS A 113 0.32 -3.69 2.40
N THR A 114 0.27 -4.17 3.64
CA THR A 114 1.48 -4.73 4.28
C THR A 114 1.89 -6.05 3.65
N ASP A 115 0.97 -6.83 3.14
CA ASP A 115 1.28 -8.04 2.35
C ASP A 115 2.04 -7.66 1.08
N ALA A 116 1.65 -6.58 0.42
CA ALA A 116 2.35 -6.09 -0.76
C ALA A 116 3.78 -5.63 -0.42
N VAL A 117 3.97 -4.95 0.70
CA VAL A 117 5.30 -4.53 1.16
C VAL A 117 6.18 -5.76 1.42
N SER A 118 5.65 -6.78 2.09
CA SER A 118 6.38 -8.03 2.33
C SER A 118 6.79 -8.70 1.03
N ALA A 119 5.88 -8.75 0.06
CA ALA A 119 6.18 -9.32 -1.27
C ALA A 119 7.27 -8.53 -1.99
N LEU A 120 7.25 -7.20 -1.89
CA LEU A 120 8.29 -6.34 -2.46
C LEU A 120 9.66 -6.65 -1.85
N LEU A 121 9.72 -6.73 -0.52
CA LEU A 121 10.98 -7.00 0.17
C LEU A 121 11.58 -8.33 -0.25
N LYS A 122 10.76 -9.36 -0.41
CA LYS A 122 11.19 -10.66 -0.91
C LYS A 122 11.71 -10.56 -2.34
N LYS A 123 11.01 -9.86 -3.19
CA LYS A 123 11.35 -9.76 -4.62
C LYS A 123 12.61 -8.93 -4.84
N LEU A 124 12.80 -7.86 -4.07
CA LEU A 124 13.98 -7.00 -4.17
C LEU A 124 15.25 -7.73 -3.72
N GLY A 125 15.15 -8.54 -2.69
CA GLY A 125 16.30 -9.30 -2.19
C GLY A 125 17.41 -8.43 -1.62
N PRO A 126 18.47 -9.06 -1.08
CA PRO A 126 19.64 -8.33 -0.62
C PRO A 126 20.36 -7.64 -1.79
N PRO A 127 21.05 -6.50 -1.57
CA PRO A 127 21.23 -5.87 -0.25
C PRO A 127 20.05 -5.03 0.22
N PHE A 128 19.11 -4.65 -0.68
CA PHE A 128 18.04 -3.74 -0.30
C PHE A 128 17.17 -4.30 0.83
N SER A 129 16.72 -5.55 0.68
CA SER A 129 15.77 -6.16 1.61
C SER A 129 16.42 -6.87 2.80
N ALA A 130 17.69 -6.57 3.12
CA ALA A 130 18.35 -7.15 4.28
C ALA A 130 17.58 -6.81 5.56
N SER A 131 17.42 -7.81 6.44
CA SER A 131 16.68 -7.62 7.69
C SER A 131 17.37 -6.58 8.58
N PRO A 132 16.59 -5.77 9.31
CA PRO A 132 17.17 -4.83 10.28
C PRO A 132 17.92 -5.57 11.37
N ARG A 133 18.97 -4.95 11.87
CA ARG A 133 19.76 -5.50 12.97
C ARG A 133 19.50 -4.75 14.25
#